data_bd6aa18fb39e95b063b6400791ca8a70
#
_entry.id   bd6aa18fb39e95b063b6400791ca8a70
#
_cell.length_a   1.000
_cell.length_b   1.000
_cell.length_c   1.000
_cell.angle_alpha   90.00
_cell.angle_beta   90.00
_cell.angle_gamma   90.00
#
_symmetry.space_group_name_H-M   'P 1'
#
loop_
_entity.id
_entity.type
_entity.pdbx_description
1 polymer ?
#
loop_
_entity_poly.entity_id
_entity_poly.type
_entity_poly.pdbx_seq_one_letter_code
_entity_poly.pdbx_strand_id
1 'polypeptide(L)'
;MISDLSAEIIIIGKEILNGFRRDCNVESIARWLLKNGFSLDKVQIIGDIDKDIAEALKLTKARLIFVTGGIGTTRDDRTRFVIADAFKRKLRLSKESVVCLSEKLRKRNVFFTNRYRELCKFPESALRLDNPRGLAEAFILSVKSRAFIVLPGVPFEIESILALPSFNENIRHFFSTKKCEGHILGLVGLRESEIEDICLDIPEFQRGKVSLLPSPGLVYLILQNKKLLPLLKKRFGNYIFTYSGENLEQVVIELLKRQNKTCSVAESCTGGMLGEVLTSVSGASQVFNGGLIVYQNEIKIKELGVSSNTLKNFGAVSKITAKEMACCVRKKMKSDWGIAITGIAGPSGGSKEKPVGTVFIAVSGNKQNKVIKNIFSGDRNIVRISAVRFALNLLRRMILETVK
;
A
#
# COMPACT_ATOMS: atom_id res chain seq x y z
N MET A 1 5.85 30.69 8.91
CA MET A 1 6.94 29.99 9.63
C MET A 1 6.90 28.52 9.21
N ILE A 2 8.03 27.96 8.74
CA ILE A 2 8.12 26.54 8.39
C ILE A 2 8.00 25.76 9.70
N SER A 3 7.09 24.80 9.77
CA SER A 3 6.95 23.98 10.98
C SER A 3 8.24 23.16 11.20
N ASP A 4 8.63 22.96 12.45
CA ASP A 4 9.81 22.13 12.78
C ASP A 4 9.69 20.68 12.26
N LEU A 5 8.49 20.26 11.87
CA LEU A 5 8.16 18.92 11.38
C LEU A 5 7.79 18.90 9.89
N SER A 6 8.23 19.91 9.10
CA SER A 6 8.01 19.94 7.66
C SER A 6 8.96 18.99 6.92
N ALA A 7 8.46 18.34 5.89
CA ALA A 7 9.22 17.44 5.01
C ALA A 7 8.99 17.74 3.54
N GLU A 8 10.00 17.49 2.73
CA GLU A 8 9.94 17.53 1.25
C GLU A 8 10.48 16.21 0.67
N ILE A 9 10.01 15.83 -0.52
CA ILE A 9 10.50 14.68 -1.27
C ILE A 9 11.01 15.14 -2.63
N ILE A 10 12.22 14.70 -2.99
CA ILE A 10 12.81 14.83 -4.32
C ILE A 10 12.95 13.44 -4.91
N ILE A 11 12.29 13.21 -6.05
CA ILE A 11 12.39 11.97 -6.82
C ILE A 11 13.25 12.23 -8.02
N ILE A 12 14.30 11.45 -8.16
CA ILE A 12 15.25 11.53 -9.27
C ILE A 12 15.02 10.32 -10.17
N GLY A 13 14.56 10.55 -11.41
CA GLY A 13 14.27 9.48 -12.36
C GLY A 13 13.61 10.01 -13.63
N LYS A 14 14.34 9.98 -14.72
CA LYS A 14 13.86 10.40 -16.05
C LYS A 14 12.73 9.52 -16.56
N GLU A 15 12.71 8.23 -16.19
CA GLU A 15 11.66 7.29 -16.54
C GLU A 15 10.31 7.65 -15.90
N ILE A 16 10.33 8.29 -14.73
CA ILE A 16 9.11 8.76 -14.06
C ILE A 16 8.61 10.03 -14.75
N LEU A 17 9.50 10.99 -15.05
CA LEU A 17 9.17 12.21 -15.78
C LEU A 17 8.57 11.91 -17.16
N ASN A 18 9.10 10.92 -17.86
CA ASN A 18 8.64 10.54 -19.19
C ASN A 18 7.41 9.61 -19.17
N GLY A 19 6.86 9.27 -17.99
CA GLY A 19 5.68 8.44 -17.84
C GLY A 19 5.89 6.95 -18.13
N PHE A 20 7.12 6.49 -18.30
CA PHE A 20 7.43 5.06 -18.50
C PHE A 20 7.28 4.23 -17.23
N ARG A 21 7.42 4.88 -16.07
CA ARG A 21 7.28 4.24 -14.76
C ARG A 21 6.42 5.10 -13.85
N ARG A 22 5.51 4.44 -13.12
CA ARG A 22 4.73 5.09 -12.06
C ARG A 22 5.58 5.20 -10.79
N ASP A 23 5.58 6.36 -10.15
CA ASP A 23 6.18 6.50 -8.84
C ASP A 23 5.30 5.80 -7.77
N CYS A 24 5.96 5.02 -6.90
CA CYS A 24 5.36 4.40 -5.71
C CYS A 24 6.11 4.79 -4.43
N ASN A 25 7.20 5.54 -4.54
CA ASN A 25 8.07 5.91 -3.43
C ASN A 25 7.44 6.98 -2.55
N VAL A 26 6.73 7.93 -3.18
CA VAL A 26 6.00 8.99 -2.47
C VAL A 26 5.01 8.38 -1.48
N GLU A 27 4.25 7.38 -1.88
CA GLU A 27 3.24 6.76 -1.01
C GLU A 27 3.88 6.17 0.25
N SER A 28 4.95 5.38 0.10
CA SER A 28 5.64 4.73 1.22
C SER A 28 6.26 5.76 2.17
N ILE A 29 6.91 6.80 1.62
CA ILE A 29 7.55 7.86 2.41
C ILE A 29 6.49 8.73 3.09
N ALA A 30 5.43 9.13 2.39
CA ALA A 30 4.36 9.96 2.94
C ALA A 30 3.63 9.25 4.08
N ARG A 31 3.35 7.94 3.95
CA ARG A 31 2.79 7.13 5.04
C ARG A 31 3.71 7.07 6.25
N TRP A 32 5.03 6.92 6.01
CA TRP A 32 6.00 6.95 7.09
C TRP A 32 6.06 8.32 7.78
N LEU A 33 6.10 9.42 7.01
CA LEU A 33 6.09 10.79 7.52
C LEU A 33 4.87 11.03 8.42
N LEU A 34 3.69 10.70 7.91
CA LEU A 34 2.44 10.86 8.64
C LEU A 34 2.44 10.08 9.97
N LYS A 35 2.90 8.82 9.94
CA LYS A 35 2.99 7.96 11.12
C LYS A 35 3.95 8.50 12.18
N ASN A 36 4.95 9.28 11.76
CA ASN A 36 5.94 9.89 12.64
C ASN A 36 5.67 11.39 12.91
N GLY A 37 4.49 11.91 12.51
CA GLY A 37 4.05 13.26 12.84
C GLY A 37 4.67 14.38 11.99
N PHE A 38 5.26 14.05 10.85
CA PHE A 38 5.77 15.02 9.89
C PHE A 38 4.69 15.42 8.89
N SER A 39 4.72 16.70 8.47
CA SER A 39 3.91 17.21 7.36
C SER A 39 4.72 17.14 6.07
N LEU A 40 4.17 16.51 5.02
CA LEU A 40 4.75 16.55 3.68
C LEU A 40 4.25 17.80 2.97
N ASP A 41 5.14 18.77 2.73
CA ASP A 41 4.78 20.07 2.18
C ASP A 41 4.98 20.12 0.66
N LYS A 42 5.94 19.34 0.11
CA LYS A 42 6.27 19.39 -1.32
C LYS A 42 6.84 18.07 -1.81
N VAL A 43 6.46 17.71 -3.03
CA VAL A 43 7.09 16.63 -3.82
C VAL A 43 7.59 17.23 -5.14
N GLN A 44 8.80 16.89 -5.53
CA GLN A 44 9.40 17.26 -6.81
C GLN A 44 9.85 16.00 -7.53
N ILE A 45 9.58 15.89 -8.82
CA ILE A 45 10.11 14.86 -9.70
C ILE A 45 11.03 15.54 -10.69
N ILE A 46 12.28 15.10 -10.75
CA ILE A 46 13.33 15.69 -11.59
C ILE A 46 14.08 14.62 -12.38
N GLY A 47 14.76 15.02 -13.42
CA GLY A 47 15.65 14.14 -14.20
C GLY A 47 17.00 13.91 -13.51
N ASP A 48 17.80 13.03 -14.13
CA ASP A 48 19.11 12.60 -13.63
C ASP A 48 20.25 13.58 -14.02
N ILE A 49 19.94 14.86 -14.22
CA ILE A 49 20.91 15.90 -14.61
C ILE A 49 21.49 16.53 -13.35
N ASP A 50 22.82 16.53 -13.24
CA ASP A 50 23.56 17.04 -12.08
C ASP A 50 23.11 18.45 -11.65
N LYS A 51 22.90 19.35 -12.63
CA LYS A 51 22.44 20.73 -12.40
C LYS A 51 21.06 20.79 -11.77
N ASP A 52 20.12 19.99 -12.28
CA ASP A 52 18.72 19.97 -11.81
C ASP A 52 18.64 19.40 -10.38
N ILE A 53 19.43 18.34 -10.12
CA ILE A 53 19.55 17.76 -8.77
C ILE A 53 20.12 18.79 -7.79
N ALA A 54 21.21 19.47 -8.16
CA ALA A 54 21.84 20.47 -7.30
C ALA A 54 20.92 21.66 -7.01
N GLU A 55 20.15 22.10 -8.01
CA GLU A 55 19.17 23.18 -7.87
C GLU A 55 18.01 22.76 -6.96
N ALA A 56 17.43 21.58 -7.20
CA ALA A 56 16.38 21.04 -6.35
C ALA A 56 16.79 20.95 -4.86
N LEU A 57 18.00 20.46 -4.58
CA LEU A 57 18.53 20.38 -3.21
C LEU A 57 18.67 21.78 -2.56
N LYS A 58 19.10 22.78 -3.31
CA LYS A 58 19.26 24.18 -2.82
C LYS A 58 17.93 24.84 -2.53
N LEU A 59 16.90 24.56 -3.34
CA LEU A 59 15.57 25.15 -3.24
C LEU A 59 14.71 24.56 -2.12
N THR A 60 15.09 23.43 -1.51
CA THR A 60 14.36 22.85 -0.38
C THR A 60 14.34 23.79 0.83
N LYS A 61 13.19 23.87 1.47
CA LYS A 61 12.96 24.69 2.68
C LYS A 61 12.72 23.86 3.93
N ALA A 62 12.19 22.65 3.78
CA ALA A 62 11.90 21.76 4.90
C ALA A 62 13.13 21.38 5.69
N ARG A 63 12.93 20.93 6.92
CA ARG A 63 14.02 20.40 7.77
C ARG A 63 14.34 18.93 7.46
N LEU A 64 13.37 18.17 6.96
CA LEU A 64 13.50 16.77 6.59
C LEU A 64 13.30 16.62 5.08
N ILE A 65 14.33 16.22 4.35
CA ILE A 65 14.30 16.09 2.91
C ILE A 65 14.62 14.63 2.52
N PHE A 66 13.68 13.97 1.86
CA PHE A 66 13.89 12.67 1.25
C PHE A 66 14.33 12.86 -0.20
N VAL A 67 15.41 12.18 -0.59
CA VAL A 67 15.90 12.14 -1.96
C VAL A 67 15.92 10.70 -2.40
N THR A 68 15.16 10.33 -3.44
CA THR A 68 15.09 8.95 -3.93
C THR A 68 15.59 8.82 -5.36
N GLY A 69 16.33 7.78 -5.63
CA GLY A 69 16.87 7.48 -6.97
C GLY A 69 18.31 7.96 -7.17
N GLY A 70 18.93 7.46 -8.23
CA GLY A 70 20.26 7.85 -8.68
C GLY A 70 21.43 7.48 -7.74
N ILE A 71 21.27 6.44 -6.89
CA ILE A 71 22.35 5.93 -6.02
C ILE A 71 22.82 4.51 -6.33
N GLY A 72 22.39 3.95 -7.45
CA GLY A 72 22.74 2.61 -7.91
C GLY A 72 24.11 2.51 -8.57
N THR A 73 24.23 1.57 -9.53
CA THR A 73 25.48 1.24 -10.22
C THR A 73 25.56 1.72 -11.66
N THR A 74 24.54 2.38 -12.18
CA THR A 74 24.52 2.86 -13.56
C THR A 74 25.26 4.19 -13.70
N ARG A 75 25.61 4.60 -14.92
CA ARG A 75 26.40 5.83 -15.13
C ARG A 75 25.64 7.10 -14.81
N ASP A 76 24.32 7.02 -14.86
CA ASP A 76 23.33 8.04 -14.53
C ASP A 76 23.01 8.11 -13.02
N ASP A 77 23.50 7.15 -12.21
CA ASP A 77 23.38 7.19 -10.76
C ASP A 77 24.35 8.22 -10.14
N ARG A 78 24.02 9.48 -10.27
CA ARG A 78 24.87 10.63 -9.91
C ARG A 78 24.51 11.29 -8.59
N THR A 79 23.36 10.94 -8.00
CA THR A 79 22.82 11.62 -6.81
C THR A 79 23.82 11.76 -5.66
N ARG A 80 24.58 10.70 -5.38
CA ARG A 80 25.58 10.68 -4.31
C ARG A 80 26.71 11.69 -4.51
N PHE A 81 27.18 11.83 -5.76
CA PHE A 81 28.21 12.78 -6.16
C PHE A 81 27.68 14.21 -6.11
N VAL A 82 26.50 14.45 -6.66
CA VAL A 82 25.89 15.78 -6.71
C VAL A 82 25.58 16.30 -5.31
N ILE A 83 25.07 15.45 -4.40
CA ILE A 83 24.85 15.83 -3.00
C ILE A 83 26.17 16.20 -2.32
N ALA A 84 27.22 15.41 -2.51
CA ALA A 84 28.53 15.70 -1.93
C ALA A 84 29.09 17.05 -2.42
N ASP A 85 28.97 17.33 -3.72
CA ASP A 85 29.43 18.58 -4.32
C ASP A 85 28.57 19.78 -3.87
N ALA A 86 27.25 19.65 -3.92
CA ALA A 86 26.31 20.72 -3.53
C ALA A 86 26.51 21.21 -2.09
N PHE A 87 26.93 20.31 -1.20
CA PHE A 87 27.19 20.62 0.21
C PHE A 87 28.68 20.68 0.56
N LYS A 88 29.56 20.72 -0.46
CA LYS A 88 31.03 20.82 -0.31
C LYS A 88 31.59 19.74 0.64
N ARG A 89 31.16 18.49 0.46
CA ARG A 89 31.63 17.33 1.21
C ARG A 89 32.49 16.42 0.32
N LYS A 90 33.63 15.94 0.84
CA LYS A 90 34.43 14.93 0.13
C LYS A 90 33.74 13.58 0.21
N LEU A 91 33.77 12.82 -0.89
CA LEU A 91 33.33 11.42 -0.87
C LEU A 91 34.42 10.57 -0.23
N ARG A 92 34.04 9.79 0.78
CA ARG A 92 34.92 8.87 1.51
C ARG A 92 34.50 7.43 1.30
N LEU A 93 35.44 6.57 1.04
CA LEU A 93 35.20 5.12 0.96
C LEU A 93 34.98 4.55 2.37
N SER A 94 33.87 3.87 2.57
CA SER A 94 33.61 3.13 3.82
C SER A 94 34.13 1.69 3.69
N LYS A 95 35.05 1.31 4.56
CA LYS A 95 35.56 -0.06 4.62
C LYS A 95 34.50 -1.06 5.03
N GLU A 96 33.61 -0.67 5.96
CA GLU A 96 32.49 -1.51 6.42
C GLU A 96 31.50 -1.76 5.30
N SER A 97 31.18 -0.74 4.49
CA SER A 97 30.30 -0.92 3.30
C SER A 97 30.93 -1.86 2.27
N VAL A 98 32.24 -1.79 2.08
CA VAL A 98 32.95 -2.73 1.17
C VAL A 98 32.79 -4.17 1.66
N VAL A 99 32.97 -4.43 2.96
CA VAL A 99 32.81 -5.76 3.53
C VAL A 99 31.36 -6.23 3.39
N CYS A 100 30.38 -5.42 3.83
CA CYS A 100 28.96 -5.74 3.75
C CYS A 100 28.50 -6.04 2.31
N LEU A 101 28.89 -5.17 1.36
CA LEU A 101 28.53 -5.32 -0.04
C LEU A 101 29.21 -6.56 -0.67
N SER A 102 30.46 -6.84 -0.32
CA SER A 102 31.16 -8.02 -0.80
C SER A 102 30.47 -9.32 -0.36
N GLU A 103 29.98 -9.37 0.88
CA GLU A 103 29.18 -10.51 1.36
C GLU A 103 27.84 -10.65 0.64
N LYS A 104 27.12 -9.53 0.43
CA LYS A 104 25.86 -9.51 -0.33
C LYS A 104 26.06 -10.01 -1.77
N LEU A 105 27.13 -9.59 -2.43
CA LEU A 105 27.46 -10.00 -3.79
C LEU A 105 27.88 -11.48 -3.84
N ARG A 106 28.67 -11.96 -2.88
CA ARG A 106 29.06 -13.36 -2.78
C ARG A 106 27.85 -14.29 -2.66
N LYS A 107 26.86 -13.91 -1.85
CA LYS A 107 25.59 -14.66 -1.72
C LYS A 107 24.79 -14.72 -3.04
N ARG A 108 25.03 -13.79 -3.95
CA ARG A 108 24.39 -13.71 -5.27
C ARG A 108 25.27 -14.25 -6.39
N ASN A 109 26.42 -14.83 -6.09
CA ASN A 109 27.42 -15.30 -7.05
C ASN A 109 27.91 -14.19 -8.03
N VAL A 110 28.06 -12.96 -7.53
CA VAL A 110 28.52 -11.81 -8.30
C VAL A 110 29.88 -11.34 -7.77
N PHE A 111 30.81 -11.08 -8.70
CA PHE A 111 32.14 -10.58 -8.34
C PHE A 111 32.10 -9.10 -7.96
N PHE A 112 32.87 -8.73 -6.94
CA PHE A 112 33.07 -7.34 -6.54
C PHE A 112 33.99 -6.63 -7.54
N THR A 113 33.48 -5.60 -8.21
CA THR A 113 34.23 -4.79 -9.19
C THR A 113 34.34 -3.34 -8.76
N ASN A 114 35.15 -2.53 -9.48
CA ASN A 114 35.23 -1.10 -9.22
C ASN A 114 33.87 -0.38 -9.27
N ARG A 115 32.93 -0.85 -10.10
CA ARG A 115 31.57 -0.34 -10.18
C ARG A 115 30.84 -0.45 -8.83
N TYR A 116 30.99 -1.57 -8.14
CA TYR A 116 30.41 -1.76 -6.81
C TYR A 116 31.13 -0.98 -5.72
N ARG A 117 32.42 -0.68 -5.93
CA ARG A 117 33.21 0.15 -5.01
C ARG A 117 32.67 1.58 -4.92
N GLU A 118 32.10 2.12 -6.00
CA GLU A 118 31.44 3.44 -5.99
C GLU A 118 30.24 3.49 -5.05
N LEU A 119 29.49 2.39 -4.91
CA LEU A 119 28.37 2.30 -3.94
C LEU A 119 28.82 2.44 -2.48
N CYS A 120 30.09 2.17 -2.20
CA CYS A 120 30.66 2.24 -0.85
C CYS A 120 31.25 3.62 -0.51
N LYS A 121 31.09 4.63 -1.38
CA LYS A 121 31.53 6.00 -1.13
C LYS A 121 30.37 6.84 -0.61
N PHE A 122 30.59 7.61 0.45
CA PHE A 122 29.59 8.47 1.07
C PHE A 122 30.15 9.87 1.28
N PRO A 123 29.29 10.90 1.27
CA PRO A 123 29.68 12.24 1.69
C PRO A 123 30.28 12.20 3.11
N GLU A 124 31.33 12.95 3.35
CA GLU A 124 31.93 13.07 4.68
C GLU A 124 30.91 13.50 5.72
N SER A 125 30.93 12.87 6.89
CA SER A 125 29.92 13.00 7.95
C SER A 125 28.49 12.43 7.65
N ALA A 126 28.29 11.75 6.54
CA ALA A 126 27.05 11.04 6.30
C ALA A 126 26.93 9.81 7.21
N LEU A 127 25.76 9.65 7.81
CA LEU A 127 25.40 8.45 8.56
C LEU A 127 24.84 7.41 7.59
N ARG A 128 25.50 6.27 7.49
CA ARG A 128 25.06 5.16 6.63
C ARG A 128 23.86 4.43 7.22
N LEU A 129 23.01 3.96 6.33
CA LEU A 129 21.83 3.15 6.65
C LEU A 129 21.90 1.85 5.83
N ASP A 130 21.80 0.72 6.49
CA ASP A 130 21.74 -0.57 5.78
C ASP A 130 20.53 -0.62 4.83
N ASN A 131 20.73 -1.34 3.72
CA ASN A 131 19.66 -1.67 2.80
C ASN A 131 19.45 -3.20 2.84
N PRO A 132 18.53 -3.72 3.63
CA PRO A 132 18.37 -5.17 3.81
C PRO A 132 18.04 -5.92 2.52
N ARG A 133 17.42 -5.25 1.55
CA ARG A 133 16.92 -5.88 0.31
C ARG A 133 17.74 -5.52 -0.93
N GLY A 134 18.54 -4.46 -0.87
CA GLY A 134 19.31 -3.96 -2.01
C GLY A 134 20.82 -3.99 -1.80
N LEU A 135 21.53 -3.53 -2.83
CA LEU A 135 22.99 -3.41 -2.81
C LEU A 135 23.47 -2.01 -2.39
N ALA A 136 22.74 -0.98 -2.83
CA ALA A 136 23.08 0.40 -2.52
C ALA A 136 22.57 0.77 -1.12
N GLU A 137 23.49 1.01 -0.20
CA GLU A 137 23.15 1.54 1.13
C GLU A 137 22.60 2.97 1.00
N ALA A 138 21.59 3.27 1.80
CA ALA A 138 21.09 4.62 2.00
C ALA A 138 21.98 5.42 2.96
N PHE A 139 21.74 6.72 3.09
CA PHE A 139 22.48 7.53 4.07
C PHE A 139 21.69 8.77 4.48
N ILE A 140 22.02 9.30 5.64
CA ILE A 140 21.53 10.59 6.15
C ILE A 140 22.71 11.57 6.13
N LEU A 141 22.52 12.72 5.48
CA LEU A 141 23.47 13.82 5.51
C LEU A 141 22.85 15.00 6.26
N SER A 142 23.44 15.34 7.39
CA SER A 142 23.03 16.53 8.17
C SER A 142 23.76 17.77 7.65
N VAL A 143 22.99 18.78 7.27
CA VAL A 143 23.53 20.07 6.81
C VAL A 143 22.84 21.19 7.59
N LYS A 144 23.58 21.83 8.50
CA LYS A 144 23.01 22.80 9.46
C LYS A 144 21.86 22.17 10.26
N SER A 145 20.66 22.75 10.19
CA SER A 145 19.44 22.24 10.85
C SER A 145 18.59 21.31 9.98
N ARG A 146 19.09 20.87 8.82
CA ARG A 146 18.35 20.03 7.85
C ARG A 146 18.96 18.65 7.76
N ALA A 147 18.12 17.63 7.58
CA ALA A 147 18.52 16.25 7.30
C ALA A 147 18.08 15.84 5.90
N PHE A 148 19.05 15.44 5.08
CA PHE A 148 18.85 14.86 3.76
C PHE A 148 18.95 13.34 3.87
N ILE A 149 17.83 12.64 3.64
CA ILE A 149 17.75 11.19 3.65
C ILE A 149 17.79 10.72 2.21
N VAL A 150 18.87 10.05 1.84
CA VAL A 150 19.12 9.61 0.47
C VAL A 150 18.85 8.10 0.38
N LEU A 151 17.85 7.75 -0.41
CA LEU A 151 17.30 6.41 -0.54
C LEU A 151 17.47 5.88 -1.98
N PRO A 152 17.48 4.55 -2.17
CA PRO A 152 17.40 3.96 -3.51
C PRO A 152 16.07 4.32 -4.19
N GLY A 153 15.99 4.10 -5.53
CA GLY A 153 14.77 4.35 -6.30
C GLY A 153 13.76 3.20 -6.29
N VAL A 154 14.03 2.12 -5.56
CA VAL A 154 13.23 0.88 -5.58
C VAL A 154 12.29 0.82 -4.39
N PRO A 155 10.94 0.73 -4.60
CA PRO A 155 9.96 0.86 -3.51
C PRO A 155 10.17 -0.12 -2.35
N PHE A 156 10.35 -1.42 -2.64
CA PHE A 156 10.51 -2.43 -1.58
C PHE A 156 11.82 -2.28 -0.77
N GLU A 157 12.85 -1.65 -1.36
CA GLU A 157 14.09 -1.29 -0.65
C GLU A 157 13.81 -0.14 0.32
N ILE A 158 13.11 0.90 -0.16
CA ILE A 158 12.70 2.04 0.68
C ILE A 158 11.87 1.57 1.87
N GLU A 159 10.86 0.76 1.65
CA GLU A 159 10.02 0.21 2.72
C GLU A 159 10.85 -0.54 3.77
N SER A 160 11.82 -1.34 3.32
CA SER A 160 12.70 -2.07 4.23
C SER A 160 13.61 -1.17 5.05
N ILE A 161 14.09 -0.05 4.47
CA ILE A 161 14.92 0.95 5.16
C ILE A 161 14.09 1.75 6.17
N LEU A 162 12.90 2.21 5.78
CA LEU A 162 11.98 2.94 6.66
C LEU A 162 11.50 2.11 7.86
N ALA A 163 11.49 0.78 7.72
CA ALA A 163 11.13 -0.15 8.81
C ALA A 163 12.29 -0.41 9.80
N LEU A 164 13.53 -0.04 9.48
CA LEU A 164 14.67 -0.27 10.37
C LEU A 164 14.51 0.50 11.70
N PRO A 165 14.68 -0.16 12.85
CA PRO A 165 14.73 0.52 14.15
C PRO A 165 15.78 1.64 14.18
N SER A 166 16.98 1.38 13.67
CA SER A 166 18.08 2.34 13.61
C SER A 166 17.74 3.60 12.80
N PHE A 167 17.02 3.46 11.67
CA PHE A 167 16.53 4.60 10.91
C PHE A 167 15.61 5.49 11.76
N ASN A 168 14.62 4.87 12.39
CA ASN A 168 13.65 5.60 13.22
C ASN A 168 14.27 6.25 14.45
N GLU A 169 15.27 5.63 15.06
CA GLU A 169 16.05 6.18 16.17
C GLU A 169 16.86 7.41 15.76
N ASN A 170 17.54 7.34 14.63
CA ASN A 170 18.33 8.46 14.11
C ASN A 170 17.47 9.68 13.80
N ILE A 171 16.29 9.48 13.19
CA ILE A 171 15.37 10.58 12.89
C ILE A 171 14.81 11.20 14.19
N ARG A 172 14.44 10.38 15.17
CA ARG A 172 13.99 10.88 16.47
C ARG A 172 15.07 11.69 17.18
N HIS A 173 16.30 11.21 17.16
CA HIS A 173 17.42 11.92 17.74
C HIS A 173 17.66 13.29 17.07
N PHE A 174 17.61 13.33 15.74
CA PHE A 174 17.83 14.57 14.99
C PHE A 174 16.74 15.63 15.24
N PHE A 175 15.48 15.22 15.36
CA PHE A 175 14.36 16.15 15.47
C PHE A 175 13.87 16.37 16.91
N SER A 176 14.40 15.66 17.91
CA SER A 176 13.90 15.69 19.30
C SER A 176 12.37 15.57 19.39
N THR A 177 11.78 14.79 18.50
CA THR A 177 10.33 14.70 18.35
C THR A 177 9.72 13.97 19.54
N LYS A 178 8.86 14.67 20.31
CA LYS A 178 7.80 14.00 21.06
C LYS A 178 6.90 13.32 20.04
N LYS A 179 6.59 12.02 20.24
CA LYS A 179 5.68 11.24 19.40
C LYS A 179 4.41 12.05 19.08
N CYS A 180 4.38 12.77 17.96
CA CYS A 180 3.14 13.16 17.32
C CYS A 180 2.69 11.95 16.48
N GLU A 181 1.89 11.08 17.06
CA GLU A 181 1.29 9.97 16.32
C GLU A 181 0.18 10.55 15.46
N GLY A 182 0.42 10.68 14.17
CA GLY A 182 -0.67 10.83 13.21
C GLY A 182 -1.54 9.58 13.29
N HIS A 183 -2.83 9.75 13.58
CA HIS A 183 -3.76 8.62 13.67
C HIS A 183 -4.47 8.47 12.34
N ILE A 184 -4.41 7.27 11.78
CA ILE A 184 -5.06 6.92 10.52
C ILE A 184 -6.21 5.97 10.84
N LEU A 185 -7.43 6.43 10.54
CA LEU A 185 -8.62 5.61 10.66
C LEU A 185 -9.05 5.15 9.27
N GLY A 186 -9.08 3.84 9.01
CA GLY A 186 -9.56 3.30 7.75
C GLY A 186 -11.05 2.93 7.83
N LEU A 187 -11.83 3.47 6.89
CA LEU A 187 -13.26 3.20 6.73
C LEU A 187 -13.51 2.43 5.45
N VAL A 188 -14.46 1.50 5.48
CA VAL A 188 -14.86 0.70 4.33
C VAL A 188 -16.38 0.60 4.23
N GLY A 189 -16.92 0.77 3.00
CA GLY A 189 -18.35 0.65 2.74
C GLY A 189 -19.14 1.94 2.98
N LEU A 190 -18.47 3.08 3.05
CA LEU A 190 -19.07 4.42 3.05
C LEU A 190 -18.46 5.24 1.92
N ARG A 191 -19.28 6.15 1.34
CA ARG A 191 -18.80 7.18 0.42
C ARG A 191 -18.29 8.39 1.19
N GLU A 192 -17.46 9.19 0.57
CA GLU A 192 -16.90 10.41 1.14
C GLU A 192 -18.00 11.36 1.64
N SER A 193 -19.05 11.58 0.83
CA SER A 193 -20.18 12.42 1.22
C SER A 193 -20.93 11.91 2.45
N GLU A 194 -21.09 10.58 2.59
CA GLU A 194 -21.72 9.99 3.78
C GLU A 194 -20.86 10.18 5.03
N ILE A 195 -19.54 10.17 4.88
CA ILE A 195 -18.60 10.44 5.99
C ILE A 195 -18.66 11.91 6.40
N GLU A 196 -18.70 12.84 5.43
CA GLU A 196 -18.85 14.26 5.67
C GLU A 196 -20.17 14.55 6.40
N ASP A 197 -21.29 13.98 5.94
CA ASP A 197 -22.61 14.14 6.59
C ASP A 197 -22.59 13.65 8.05
N ILE A 198 -21.96 12.50 8.32
CA ILE A 198 -21.81 11.96 9.68
C ILE A 198 -20.94 12.86 10.57
N CYS A 199 -20.06 13.64 9.98
CA CYS A 199 -19.07 14.47 10.70
C CYS A 199 -19.36 15.97 10.67
N LEU A 200 -20.48 16.41 10.11
CA LEU A 200 -20.86 17.82 9.93
C LEU A 200 -20.78 18.66 11.20
N ASP A 201 -21.11 18.08 12.36
CA ASP A 201 -21.10 18.75 13.67
C ASP A 201 -19.77 18.66 14.41
N ILE A 202 -18.74 18.05 13.79
CA ILE A 202 -17.40 17.95 14.40
C ILE A 202 -16.55 19.17 14.00
N PRO A 203 -16.18 20.07 14.92
CA PRO A 203 -15.46 21.31 14.60
C PRO A 203 -14.12 21.07 13.90
N GLU A 204 -13.44 19.97 14.19
CA GLU A 204 -12.17 19.61 13.60
C GLU A 204 -12.29 19.26 12.11
N PHE A 205 -13.42 18.69 11.67
CA PHE A 205 -13.74 18.47 10.25
C PHE A 205 -13.98 19.81 9.55
N GLN A 206 -14.79 20.67 10.14
CA GLN A 206 -15.07 22.01 9.58
C GLN A 206 -13.81 22.89 9.46
N ARG A 207 -12.82 22.71 10.35
CA ARG A 207 -11.55 23.45 10.36
C ARG A 207 -10.44 22.80 9.52
N GLY A 208 -10.73 21.74 8.76
CA GLY A 208 -9.75 21.04 7.94
C GLY A 208 -8.64 20.32 8.72
N LYS A 209 -8.89 19.99 10.01
CA LYS A 209 -7.91 19.24 10.85
C LYS A 209 -8.04 17.74 10.72
N VAL A 210 -8.98 17.27 9.93
CA VAL A 210 -9.15 15.88 9.52
C VAL A 210 -9.11 15.84 7.99
N SER A 211 -8.19 15.08 7.43
CA SER A 211 -8.13 14.89 5.99
C SER A 211 -8.82 13.60 5.60
N LEU A 212 -9.67 13.65 4.57
CA LEU A 212 -10.27 12.49 3.95
C LEU A 212 -9.42 12.08 2.74
N LEU A 213 -9.00 10.83 2.68
CA LEU A 213 -8.26 10.25 1.55
C LEU A 213 -9.12 9.15 0.92
N PRO A 214 -9.96 9.50 -0.07
CA PRO A 214 -10.80 8.53 -0.75
C PRO A 214 -9.98 7.64 -1.67
N SER A 215 -10.39 6.38 -1.74
CA SER A 215 -9.87 5.37 -2.66
C SER A 215 -11.03 4.46 -3.04
N PRO A 216 -11.04 3.80 -4.22
CA PRO A 216 -12.18 2.98 -4.62
C PRO A 216 -12.64 2.01 -3.52
N GLY A 217 -13.82 2.24 -2.92
CA GLY A 217 -14.40 1.42 -1.84
C GLY A 217 -13.82 1.60 -0.44
N LEU A 218 -12.87 2.50 -0.23
CA LEU A 218 -12.26 2.82 1.07
C LEU A 218 -12.09 4.33 1.24
N VAL A 219 -12.10 4.79 2.49
CA VAL A 219 -11.69 6.16 2.85
C VAL A 219 -10.79 6.09 4.09
N TYR A 220 -9.63 6.73 4.03
CA TYR A 220 -8.82 6.92 5.22
C TYR A 220 -9.03 8.32 5.79
N LEU A 221 -9.21 8.42 7.10
CA LEU A 221 -9.23 9.66 7.84
C LEU A 221 -7.87 9.85 8.53
N ILE A 222 -7.23 10.97 8.25
CA ILE A 222 -6.01 11.38 8.92
C ILE A 222 -6.38 12.35 10.02
N LEU A 223 -6.11 11.97 11.25
CA LEU A 223 -6.44 12.74 12.43
C LEU A 223 -5.19 13.38 13.02
N GLN A 224 -5.19 14.69 13.17
CA GLN A 224 -4.16 15.43 13.90
C GLN A 224 -4.33 15.30 15.43
N ASN A 225 -5.50 14.85 15.90
CA ASN A 225 -5.83 14.78 17.32
C ASN A 225 -6.46 13.43 17.69
N LYS A 226 -5.75 12.66 18.52
CA LYS A 226 -6.21 11.36 19.04
C LYS A 226 -7.53 11.45 19.85
N LYS A 227 -7.83 12.61 20.41
CA LYS A 227 -9.05 12.82 21.21
C LYS A 227 -10.34 12.58 20.43
N LEU A 228 -10.28 12.64 19.08
CA LEU A 228 -11.41 12.32 18.21
C LEU A 228 -11.72 10.83 18.08
N LEU A 229 -10.76 9.93 18.35
CA LEU A 229 -10.94 8.49 18.14
C LEU A 229 -12.15 7.88 18.85
N PRO A 230 -12.44 8.18 20.15
CA PRO A 230 -13.62 7.63 20.83
C PRO A 230 -14.93 8.05 20.16
N LEU A 231 -15.03 9.32 19.75
CA LEU A 231 -16.21 9.84 19.05
C LEU A 231 -16.40 9.19 17.70
N LEU A 232 -15.33 9.11 16.88
CA LEU A 232 -15.38 8.49 15.57
C LEU A 232 -15.65 6.98 15.65
N LYS A 233 -15.11 6.29 16.66
CA LYS A 233 -15.42 4.90 16.94
C LYS A 233 -16.91 4.70 17.21
N LYS A 234 -17.55 5.59 17.97
CA LYS A 234 -18.99 5.55 18.24
C LYS A 234 -19.81 5.77 16.97
N ARG A 235 -19.41 6.71 16.09
CA ARG A 235 -20.14 7.08 14.87
C ARG A 235 -20.00 6.05 13.75
N PHE A 236 -18.78 5.58 13.52
CA PHE A 236 -18.50 4.69 12.38
C PHE A 236 -18.55 3.20 12.74
N GLY A 237 -18.34 2.82 13.98
CA GLY A 237 -18.52 1.44 14.45
C GLY A 237 -17.89 0.39 13.53
N ASN A 238 -18.72 -0.46 12.97
CA ASN A 238 -18.30 -1.58 12.11
C ASN A 238 -17.75 -1.17 10.74
N TYR A 239 -17.90 0.09 10.33
CA TYR A 239 -17.26 0.60 9.11
C TYR A 239 -15.74 0.77 9.29
N ILE A 240 -15.26 0.90 10.52
CA ILE A 240 -13.83 0.99 10.80
C ILE A 240 -13.20 -0.39 10.62
N PHE A 241 -12.17 -0.46 9.78
CA PHE A 241 -11.38 -1.68 9.64
C PHE A 241 -9.97 -1.57 10.23
N THR A 242 -9.42 -0.36 10.37
CA THR A 242 -8.12 -0.13 11.00
C THR A 242 -8.07 1.19 11.78
N TYR A 243 -7.21 1.24 12.80
CA TYR A 243 -6.91 2.43 13.60
C TYR A 243 -5.47 2.92 13.44
N SER A 244 -4.66 2.23 12.65
CA SER A 244 -3.22 2.47 12.47
C SER A 244 -2.78 2.48 11.00
N GLY A 245 -3.75 2.44 10.06
CA GLY A 245 -3.50 2.63 8.64
C GLY A 245 -3.06 1.37 7.88
N GLU A 246 -3.25 0.16 8.44
CA GLU A 246 -3.06 -1.08 7.72
C GLU A 246 -4.02 -1.15 6.51
N ASN A 247 -3.61 -1.83 5.45
CA ASN A 247 -4.48 -2.15 4.35
C ASN A 247 -5.52 -3.20 4.74
N LEU A 248 -6.66 -3.20 4.06
CA LEU A 248 -7.79 -4.09 4.40
C LEU A 248 -7.42 -5.58 4.28
N GLU A 249 -6.62 -5.95 3.29
CA GLU A 249 -6.10 -7.30 3.11
C GLU A 249 -5.20 -7.75 4.26
N GLN A 250 -4.36 -6.87 4.78
CA GLN A 250 -3.53 -7.15 5.97
C GLN A 250 -4.41 -7.45 7.18
N VAL A 251 -5.44 -6.62 7.39
CA VAL A 251 -6.39 -6.81 8.49
C VAL A 251 -7.14 -8.14 8.36
N VAL A 252 -7.54 -8.52 7.14
CA VAL A 252 -8.25 -9.79 6.89
C VAL A 252 -7.33 -10.99 7.13
N ILE A 253 -6.11 -10.97 6.61
CA ILE A 253 -5.12 -12.05 6.82
C ILE A 253 -4.81 -12.23 8.30
N GLU A 254 -4.55 -11.14 9.03
CA GLU A 254 -4.29 -11.21 10.47
C GLU A 254 -5.51 -11.70 11.27
N LEU A 255 -6.72 -11.33 10.86
CA LEU A 255 -7.94 -11.81 11.49
C LEU A 255 -8.12 -13.32 11.28
N LEU A 256 -7.88 -13.82 10.07
CA LEU A 256 -7.91 -15.26 9.77
C LEU A 256 -6.86 -16.03 10.58
N LYS A 257 -5.63 -15.54 10.68
CA LYS A 257 -4.57 -16.13 11.50
C LYS A 257 -4.97 -16.23 12.97
N ARG A 258 -5.45 -15.12 13.54
CA ARG A 258 -5.89 -15.08 14.96
C ARG A 258 -7.03 -16.04 15.26
N GLN A 259 -7.89 -16.32 14.29
CA GLN A 259 -9.01 -17.25 14.43
C GLN A 259 -8.65 -18.69 14.02
N ASN A 260 -7.42 -18.91 13.56
CA ASN A 260 -6.97 -20.18 13.00
C ASN A 260 -7.92 -20.70 11.91
N LYS A 261 -8.31 -19.80 10.99
CA LYS A 261 -9.25 -20.04 9.90
C LYS A 261 -8.60 -19.80 8.54
N THR A 262 -9.10 -20.54 7.54
CA THR A 262 -8.62 -20.48 6.17
C THR A 262 -9.68 -19.92 5.22
N CYS A 263 -9.25 -19.38 4.09
CA CYS A 263 -10.14 -18.93 3.03
C CYS A 263 -9.70 -19.39 1.64
N SER A 264 -10.65 -19.36 0.71
CA SER A 264 -10.44 -19.61 -0.72
C SER A 264 -11.33 -18.71 -1.57
N VAL A 265 -10.97 -18.49 -2.84
CA VAL A 265 -11.66 -17.53 -3.71
C VAL A 265 -12.10 -18.15 -5.03
N ALA A 266 -13.26 -17.72 -5.54
CA ALA A 266 -13.74 -18.00 -6.89
C ALA A 266 -14.04 -16.69 -7.61
N GLU A 267 -13.26 -16.37 -8.62
CA GLU A 267 -13.30 -15.08 -9.30
C GLU A 267 -13.79 -15.19 -10.73
N SER A 268 -14.67 -14.26 -11.12
CA SER A 268 -15.09 -14.09 -12.49
C SER A 268 -14.63 -12.72 -13.02
N CYS A 269 -15.41 -11.66 -12.86
CA CYS A 269 -15.08 -10.34 -13.40
C CYS A 269 -13.83 -9.69 -12.79
N THR A 270 -13.38 -10.11 -11.64
CA THR A 270 -12.15 -9.63 -10.97
C THR A 270 -10.89 -10.29 -11.50
N GLY A 271 -10.98 -11.48 -12.12
CA GLY A 271 -9.91 -12.08 -12.91
C GLY A 271 -8.61 -12.36 -12.15
N GLY A 272 -8.69 -12.79 -10.88
CA GLY A 272 -7.54 -13.09 -10.03
C GLY A 272 -7.13 -11.97 -9.07
N MET A 273 -7.72 -10.77 -9.17
CA MET A 273 -7.34 -9.62 -8.35
C MET A 273 -7.54 -9.84 -6.85
N LEU A 274 -8.56 -10.60 -6.43
CA LEU A 274 -8.77 -10.93 -5.01
C LEU A 274 -7.68 -11.86 -4.50
N GLY A 275 -7.31 -12.87 -5.29
CA GLY A 275 -6.20 -13.76 -4.98
C GLY A 275 -4.85 -13.03 -4.92
N GLU A 276 -4.59 -12.15 -5.88
CA GLU A 276 -3.40 -11.29 -5.91
C GLU A 276 -3.28 -10.44 -4.63
N VAL A 277 -4.35 -9.72 -4.28
CA VAL A 277 -4.37 -8.84 -3.10
C VAL A 277 -4.16 -9.63 -1.82
N LEU A 278 -4.74 -10.82 -1.67
CA LEU A 278 -4.50 -11.67 -0.50
C LEU A 278 -3.05 -12.17 -0.44
N THR A 279 -2.49 -12.59 -1.59
CA THR A 279 -1.12 -13.13 -1.66
C THR A 279 -0.04 -12.05 -1.57
N SER A 280 -0.38 -10.79 -1.76
CA SER A 280 0.54 -9.67 -1.55
C SER A 280 0.96 -9.51 -0.07
N VAL A 281 0.17 -10.06 0.87
CA VAL A 281 0.44 -9.98 2.30
C VAL A 281 1.39 -11.12 2.73
N SER A 282 2.50 -10.77 3.38
CA SER A 282 3.45 -11.75 3.89
C SER A 282 2.77 -12.72 4.89
N GLY A 283 3.02 -14.02 4.70
CA GLY A 283 2.42 -15.07 5.52
C GLY A 283 0.96 -15.41 5.14
N ALA A 284 0.45 -14.93 4.01
CA ALA A 284 -0.87 -15.30 3.50
C ALA A 284 -1.03 -16.82 3.30
N SER A 285 0.05 -17.54 2.97
CA SER A 285 0.04 -19.01 2.78
C SER A 285 -0.44 -19.82 4.01
N GLN A 286 -0.44 -19.21 5.18
CA GLN A 286 -0.94 -19.86 6.40
C GLN A 286 -2.48 -19.92 6.43
N VAL A 287 -3.17 -19.06 5.69
CA VAL A 287 -4.63 -18.87 5.78
C VAL A 287 -5.34 -18.84 4.42
N PHE A 288 -4.63 -18.69 3.32
CA PHE A 288 -5.19 -18.69 1.97
C PHE A 288 -4.85 -20.00 1.26
N ASN A 289 -5.86 -20.86 1.09
CA ASN A 289 -5.68 -22.19 0.48
C ASN A 289 -5.57 -22.13 -1.05
N GLY A 290 -5.95 -20.99 -1.67
CA GLY A 290 -5.91 -20.80 -3.11
C GLY A 290 -7.25 -20.36 -3.70
N GLY A 291 -7.34 -20.35 -5.03
CA GLY A 291 -8.54 -19.87 -5.71
C GLY A 291 -8.61 -20.30 -7.17
N LEU A 292 -9.79 -20.09 -7.76
CA LEU A 292 -10.08 -20.38 -9.15
C LEU A 292 -10.58 -19.13 -9.88
N ILE A 293 -9.98 -18.84 -11.02
CA ILE A 293 -10.50 -17.84 -11.97
C ILE A 293 -11.41 -18.58 -12.95
N VAL A 294 -12.73 -18.41 -12.75
CA VAL A 294 -13.77 -19.11 -13.51
C VAL A 294 -14.53 -18.14 -14.39
N TYR A 295 -13.86 -17.62 -15.41
CA TYR A 295 -14.37 -16.51 -16.23
C TYR A 295 -15.54 -16.95 -17.12
N GLN A 296 -15.40 -18.04 -17.86
CA GLN A 296 -16.43 -18.62 -18.72
C GLN A 296 -17.42 -19.51 -17.97
N ASN A 297 -18.63 -19.66 -18.47
CA ASN A 297 -19.66 -20.49 -17.85
C ASN A 297 -19.27 -21.96 -17.78
N GLU A 298 -18.63 -22.46 -18.84
CA GLU A 298 -18.14 -23.84 -18.92
C GLU A 298 -17.11 -24.13 -17.82
N ILE A 299 -16.21 -23.16 -17.54
CA ILE A 299 -15.23 -23.30 -16.46
C ILE A 299 -15.90 -23.24 -15.08
N LYS A 300 -16.96 -22.44 -14.92
CA LYS A 300 -17.76 -22.46 -13.67
C LYS A 300 -18.35 -23.83 -13.40
N ILE A 301 -18.83 -24.52 -14.47
CA ILE A 301 -19.40 -25.88 -14.36
C ILE A 301 -18.28 -26.90 -14.11
N LYS A 302 -17.33 -26.97 -15.04
CA LYS A 302 -16.32 -28.04 -15.09
C LYS A 302 -15.33 -27.98 -13.92
N GLU A 303 -14.77 -26.80 -13.67
CA GLU A 303 -13.68 -26.67 -12.71
C GLU A 303 -14.17 -26.35 -11.29
N LEU A 304 -15.23 -25.56 -11.17
CA LEU A 304 -15.74 -25.16 -9.85
C LEU A 304 -16.91 -26.04 -9.38
N GLY A 305 -17.66 -26.62 -10.28
CA GLY A 305 -18.81 -27.47 -9.96
C GLY A 305 -20.12 -26.69 -9.75
N VAL A 306 -20.23 -25.50 -10.36
CA VAL A 306 -21.50 -24.77 -10.39
C VAL A 306 -22.51 -25.54 -11.29
N SER A 307 -23.76 -25.64 -10.83
CA SER A 307 -24.80 -26.35 -11.60
C SER A 307 -25.07 -25.67 -12.95
N SER A 308 -25.12 -26.48 -14.02
CA SER A 308 -25.54 -25.99 -15.34
C SER A 308 -26.95 -25.41 -15.32
N ASN A 309 -27.86 -25.99 -14.53
CA ASN A 309 -29.23 -25.48 -14.33
C ASN A 309 -29.23 -24.09 -13.66
N THR A 310 -28.34 -23.87 -12.68
CA THR A 310 -28.17 -22.57 -12.07
C THR A 310 -27.80 -21.49 -13.09
N LEU A 311 -26.82 -21.80 -13.94
CA LEU A 311 -26.38 -20.86 -14.96
C LEU A 311 -27.44 -20.64 -16.06
N LYS A 312 -28.18 -21.69 -16.47
CA LYS A 312 -29.25 -21.61 -17.46
C LYS A 312 -30.41 -20.75 -16.96
N ASN A 313 -30.84 -20.93 -15.71
CA ASN A 313 -32.04 -20.28 -15.18
C ASN A 313 -31.77 -18.87 -14.64
N PHE A 314 -30.60 -18.59 -14.05
CA PHE A 314 -30.30 -17.33 -13.35
C PHE A 314 -29.18 -16.53 -14.00
N GLY A 315 -28.44 -17.12 -14.93
CA GLY A 315 -27.26 -16.53 -15.55
C GLY A 315 -26.03 -16.49 -14.66
N ALA A 316 -24.89 -16.17 -15.24
CA ALA A 316 -23.60 -16.08 -14.55
C ALA A 316 -23.57 -14.96 -13.48
N VAL A 317 -24.28 -13.85 -13.74
CA VAL A 317 -24.32 -12.69 -12.86
C VAL A 317 -25.64 -12.70 -12.09
N SER A 318 -25.67 -13.47 -10.99
CA SER A 318 -26.85 -13.60 -10.14
C SER A 318 -26.49 -13.95 -8.69
N LYS A 319 -27.43 -13.69 -7.78
CA LYS A 319 -27.31 -14.03 -6.35
C LYS A 319 -27.06 -15.52 -6.13
N ILE A 320 -27.77 -16.36 -6.91
CA ILE A 320 -27.71 -17.81 -6.77
C ILE A 320 -26.37 -18.33 -7.26
N THR A 321 -25.92 -17.89 -8.44
CA THR A 321 -24.60 -18.26 -9.00
C THR A 321 -23.46 -17.83 -8.06
N ALA A 322 -23.47 -16.60 -7.54
CA ALA A 322 -22.47 -16.15 -6.60
C ALA A 322 -22.42 -17.00 -5.32
N LYS A 323 -23.59 -17.35 -4.76
CA LYS A 323 -23.69 -18.23 -3.58
C LYS A 323 -23.09 -19.61 -3.86
N GLU A 324 -23.47 -20.19 -5.00
CA GLU A 324 -23.00 -21.52 -5.39
C GLU A 324 -21.49 -21.52 -5.63
N MET A 325 -20.95 -20.52 -6.33
CA MET A 325 -19.51 -20.34 -6.51
C MET A 325 -18.76 -20.31 -5.17
N ALA A 326 -19.24 -19.54 -4.18
CA ALA A 326 -18.61 -19.43 -2.88
C ALA A 326 -18.66 -20.75 -2.11
N CYS A 327 -19.79 -21.46 -2.14
CA CYS A 327 -19.93 -22.77 -1.51
C CYS A 327 -19.01 -23.84 -2.17
N CYS A 328 -18.95 -23.83 -3.49
CA CYS A 328 -18.15 -24.80 -4.25
C CYS A 328 -16.66 -24.60 -4.02
N VAL A 329 -16.15 -23.35 -4.07
CA VAL A 329 -14.72 -23.11 -3.85
C VAL A 329 -14.32 -23.46 -2.42
N ARG A 330 -15.14 -23.12 -1.43
CA ARG A 330 -14.91 -23.50 -0.03
C ARG A 330 -14.75 -25.01 0.14
N LYS A 331 -15.65 -25.78 -0.44
CA LYS A 331 -15.62 -27.25 -0.38
C LYS A 331 -14.41 -27.81 -1.13
N LYS A 332 -14.18 -27.35 -2.36
CA LYS A 332 -13.11 -27.84 -3.24
C LYS A 332 -11.72 -27.58 -2.67
N MET A 333 -11.51 -26.41 -2.06
CA MET A 333 -10.23 -26.01 -1.44
C MET A 333 -10.14 -26.39 0.07
N LYS A 334 -11.16 -27.06 0.62
CA LYS A 334 -11.22 -27.47 2.03
C LYS A 334 -10.91 -26.31 2.98
N SER A 335 -11.47 -25.13 2.71
CA SER A 335 -11.27 -23.93 3.53
C SER A 335 -12.46 -23.69 4.47
N ASP A 336 -12.27 -22.89 5.52
CA ASP A 336 -13.35 -22.47 6.42
C ASP A 336 -14.29 -21.47 5.73
N TRP A 337 -13.73 -20.61 4.89
CA TRP A 337 -14.44 -19.55 4.18
C TRP A 337 -14.21 -19.65 2.67
N GLY A 338 -15.28 -19.56 1.89
CA GLY A 338 -15.23 -19.43 0.43
C GLY A 338 -15.77 -18.07 0.03
N ILE A 339 -15.06 -17.35 -0.81
CA ILE A 339 -15.44 -16.03 -1.31
C ILE A 339 -15.66 -16.11 -2.81
N ALA A 340 -16.74 -15.55 -3.32
CA ALA A 340 -16.98 -15.51 -4.75
C ALA A 340 -17.39 -14.12 -5.24
N ILE A 341 -16.92 -13.75 -6.42
CA ILE A 341 -17.24 -12.50 -7.11
C ILE A 341 -17.65 -12.82 -8.55
N THR A 342 -18.87 -12.42 -8.92
CA THR A 342 -19.35 -12.47 -10.31
C THR A 342 -20.09 -11.18 -10.65
N GLY A 343 -19.88 -10.63 -11.85
CA GLY A 343 -20.47 -9.33 -12.19
C GLY A 343 -20.12 -8.83 -13.57
N ILE A 344 -20.59 -7.62 -13.87
CA ILE A 344 -20.41 -6.87 -15.11
C ILE A 344 -19.50 -5.68 -14.82
N ALA A 345 -18.21 -5.83 -15.08
CA ALA A 345 -17.24 -4.77 -14.80
C ALA A 345 -17.21 -3.65 -15.87
N GLY A 346 -17.84 -3.87 -17.02
CA GLY A 346 -17.86 -2.90 -18.12
C GLY A 346 -16.65 -2.96 -19.06
N PRO A 347 -16.59 -2.05 -20.07
CA PRO A 347 -17.58 -1.02 -20.39
C PRO A 347 -18.87 -1.57 -21.03
N SER A 348 -18.85 -2.80 -21.58
CA SER A 348 -20.00 -3.48 -22.22
C SER A 348 -20.62 -4.55 -21.31
N GLY A 349 -21.72 -5.18 -21.78
CA GLY A 349 -22.37 -6.33 -21.14
C GLY A 349 -23.44 -5.98 -20.12
N GLY A 350 -23.80 -4.72 -19.94
CA GLY A 350 -24.91 -4.28 -19.10
C GLY A 350 -26.27 -4.40 -19.78
N SER A 351 -27.32 -4.56 -18.98
CA SER A 351 -28.74 -4.44 -19.35
C SER A 351 -29.46 -3.46 -18.44
N LYS A 352 -30.74 -3.16 -18.72
CA LYS A 352 -31.57 -2.33 -17.82
C LYS A 352 -31.70 -2.93 -16.42
N GLU A 353 -31.82 -4.25 -16.31
CA GLU A 353 -31.94 -4.96 -15.02
C GLU A 353 -30.60 -5.16 -14.31
N LYS A 354 -29.53 -5.27 -15.09
CA LYS A 354 -28.15 -5.48 -14.61
C LYS A 354 -27.20 -4.50 -15.33
N PRO A 355 -27.21 -3.22 -14.95
CA PRO A 355 -26.33 -2.23 -15.57
C PRO A 355 -24.86 -2.57 -15.32
N VAL A 356 -23.98 -1.95 -16.11
CA VAL A 356 -22.52 -2.00 -15.86
C VAL A 356 -22.23 -1.61 -14.40
N GLY A 357 -21.30 -2.30 -13.76
CA GLY A 357 -21.02 -2.16 -12.35
C GLY A 357 -21.81 -3.10 -11.43
N THR A 358 -22.82 -3.84 -11.99
CA THR A 358 -23.56 -4.85 -11.19
C THR A 358 -22.64 -6.02 -10.84
N VAL A 359 -22.38 -6.21 -9.56
CA VAL A 359 -21.55 -7.30 -9.01
C VAL A 359 -22.28 -7.99 -7.86
N PHE A 360 -22.29 -9.32 -7.90
CA PHE A 360 -22.73 -10.16 -6.80
C PHE A 360 -21.50 -10.70 -6.08
N ILE A 361 -21.44 -10.49 -4.79
CA ILE A 361 -20.35 -10.90 -3.91
C ILE A 361 -20.93 -11.84 -2.86
N ALA A 362 -20.35 -13.02 -2.75
CA ALA A 362 -20.80 -14.04 -1.80
C ALA A 362 -19.64 -14.48 -0.89
N VAL A 363 -19.95 -14.69 0.38
CA VAL A 363 -19.09 -15.34 1.35
C VAL A 363 -19.83 -16.52 1.97
N SER A 364 -19.21 -17.69 1.94
CA SER A 364 -19.73 -18.94 2.49
C SER A 364 -18.87 -19.45 3.63
N GLY A 365 -19.44 -19.61 4.80
CA GLY A 365 -18.87 -20.30 5.95
C GLY A 365 -19.61 -21.62 6.24
N ASN A 366 -19.22 -22.32 7.32
CA ASN A 366 -19.84 -23.59 7.67
C ASN A 366 -21.34 -23.49 8.01
N LYS A 367 -21.72 -22.44 8.73
CA LYS A 367 -23.10 -22.28 9.24
C LYS A 367 -23.84 -21.11 8.59
N GLN A 368 -23.16 -20.30 7.79
CA GLN A 368 -23.74 -19.07 7.24
C GLN A 368 -23.24 -18.76 5.84
N ASN A 369 -24.14 -18.24 5.03
CA ASN A 369 -23.83 -17.73 3.70
C ASN A 369 -24.42 -16.34 3.56
N LYS A 370 -23.65 -15.41 3.03
CA LYS A 370 -24.11 -14.04 2.76
C LYS A 370 -23.81 -13.67 1.32
N VAL A 371 -24.81 -13.12 0.64
CA VAL A 371 -24.68 -12.66 -0.75
C VAL A 371 -25.22 -11.25 -0.84
N ILE A 372 -24.42 -10.35 -1.40
CA ILE A 372 -24.78 -8.95 -1.58
C ILE A 372 -24.66 -8.58 -3.06
N LYS A 373 -25.69 -7.87 -3.57
CA LYS A 373 -25.65 -7.21 -4.88
C LYS A 373 -25.18 -5.78 -4.65
N ASN A 374 -24.17 -5.35 -5.42
CA ASN A 374 -23.74 -3.97 -5.50
C ASN A 374 -23.79 -3.48 -6.95
N ILE A 375 -23.89 -2.17 -7.11
CA ILE A 375 -23.69 -1.47 -8.38
C ILE A 375 -22.60 -0.45 -8.13
N PHE A 376 -21.38 -0.77 -8.57
CA PHE A 376 -20.23 0.10 -8.44
C PHE A 376 -20.16 1.06 -9.63
N SER A 377 -19.86 2.33 -9.36
CA SER A 377 -19.63 3.36 -10.36
C SER A 377 -18.14 3.42 -10.73
N GLY A 378 -17.84 3.88 -11.95
CA GLY A 378 -16.49 4.07 -12.45
C GLY A 378 -16.16 3.17 -13.65
N ASP A 379 -14.91 3.23 -14.05
CA ASP A 379 -14.39 2.37 -15.11
C ASP A 379 -14.25 0.90 -14.66
N ARG A 380 -13.91 0.04 -15.61
CA ARG A 380 -13.72 -1.39 -15.38
C ARG A 380 -12.77 -1.69 -14.22
N ASN A 381 -11.70 -0.93 -14.08
CA ASN A 381 -10.70 -1.16 -13.03
C ASN A 381 -11.23 -0.73 -11.66
N ILE A 382 -11.89 0.40 -11.58
CA ILE A 382 -12.53 0.90 -10.35
C ILE A 382 -13.61 -0.09 -9.86
N VAL A 383 -14.45 -0.62 -10.77
CA VAL A 383 -15.46 -1.65 -10.42
C VAL A 383 -14.80 -2.89 -9.84
N ARG A 384 -13.72 -3.38 -10.46
CA ARG A 384 -13.00 -4.57 -9.99
C ARG A 384 -12.37 -4.36 -8.61
N ILE A 385 -11.65 -3.25 -8.40
CA ILE A 385 -11.03 -2.90 -7.11
C ILE A 385 -12.09 -2.77 -6.02
N SER A 386 -13.18 -2.06 -6.30
CA SER A 386 -14.28 -1.86 -5.34
C SER A 386 -14.93 -3.20 -4.96
N ALA A 387 -15.14 -4.09 -5.93
CA ALA A 387 -15.68 -5.44 -5.69
C ALA A 387 -14.77 -6.29 -4.79
N VAL A 388 -13.46 -6.24 -5.02
CA VAL A 388 -12.45 -6.94 -4.19
C VAL A 388 -12.47 -6.41 -2.75
N ARG A 389 -12.42 -5.11 -2.57
CA ARG A 389 -12.43 -4.47 -1.25
C ARG A 389 -13.74 -4.74 -0.49
N PHE A 390 -14.85 -4.72 -1.20
CA PHE A 390 -16.14 -5.08 -0.62
C PHE A 390 -16.18 -6.56 -0.20
N ALA A 391 -15.62 -7.47 -0.99
CA ALA A 391 -15.54 -8.90 -0.67
C ALA A 391 -14.68 -9.15 0.59
N LEU A 392 -13.53 -8.50 0.69
CA LEU A 392 -12.67 -8.55 1.87
C LEU A 392 -13.39 -8.03 3.12
N ASN A 393 -14.10 -6.90 3.01
CA ASN A 393 -14.88 -6.38 4.14
C ASN A 393 -16.05 -7.29 4.53
N LEU A 394 -16.73 -7.89 3.56
CA LEU A 394 -17.79 -8.84 3.84
C LEU A 394 -17.26 -10.05 4.61
N LEU A 395 -16.13 -10.61 4.17
CA LEU A 395 -15.44 -11.69 4.91
C LEU A 395 -15.06 -11.24 6.31
N ARG A 396 -14.41 -10.07 6.46
CA ARG A 396 -14.01 -9.52 7.77
C ARG A 396 -15.20 -9.43 8.72
N ARG A 397 -16.32 -8.89 8.27
CA ARG A 397 -17.54 -8.76 9.09
C ARG A 397 -18.09 -10.11 9.51
N MET A 398 -18.17 -11.06 8.58
CA MET A 398 -18.66 -12.40 8.88
C MET A 398 -17.78 -13.15 9.89
N ILE A 399 -16.46 -13.00 9.79
CA ILE A 399 -15.54 -13.58 10.79
C ILE A 399 -15.79 -12.95 12.17
N LEU A 400 -15.94 -11.63 12.25
CA LEU A 400 -16.20 -10.93 13.52
C LEU A 400 -17.56 -11.28 14.13
N GLU A 401 -18.57 -11.58 13.30
CA GLU A 401 -19.89 -12.02 13.75
C GLU A 401 -19.86 -13.45 14.36
N THR A 402 -18.87 -14.28 14.01
CA THR A 402 -18.72 -15.64 14.59
C THR A 402 -18.01 -15.67 15.95
N VAL A 403 -17.44 -14.56 16.38
CA VAL A 403 -16.66 -14.42 17.63
C VAL A 403 -17.55 -13.90 18.78
N LYS A 404 -18.73 -13.41 18.45
CA LYS A 404 -19.76 -13.01 19.42
C LYS A 404 -20.64 -14.20 19.78
#